data_8997bf2e2cc43fe14f779dc5039bc305
#
_entry.id   8997bf2e2cc43fe14f779dc5039bc305
#
_cell.length_a   1.000
_cell.length_b   1.000
_cell.length_c   1.000
_cell.angle_alpha   90.00
_cell.angle_beta   90.00
_cell.angle_gamma   90.00
#
_symmetry.space_group_name_H-M   'P 1'
#
loop_
_entity.id
_entity.type
_entity.pdbx_description
1 polymer ?
#
loop_
_entity_poly.entity_id
_entity_poly.type
_entity_poly.pdbx_seq_one_letter_code
_entity_poly.pdbx_strand_id
1 'polypeptide(L)'
;MEYLIGVVLAAATCVFFGMLVGFDRERLFYPMMLPPIATYYILFAAMGSSTQALTIESLVASIFLIVAVVGFKKNLWLVAAALAGHGVFDFFHHLLIQNPGVPVWWPGFCMSFDVLAGCFLALLLARRSGFERAL
;
A
#
# COMPACT_ATOMS: atom_id res chain seq x y z
N MET A 1 5.28 -6.14 17.88
CA MET A 1 6.36 -6.68 17.00
C MET A 1 6.05 -6.40 15.53
N GLU A 2 4.85 -6.70 15.08
CA GLU A 2 4.39 -6.56 13.68
C GLU A 2 4.60 -5.16 13.10
N TYR A 3 4.26 -4.12 13.84
CA TYR A 3 4.46 -2.72 13.42
C TYR A 3 5.95 -2.42 13.14
N LEU A 4 6.84 -2.88 14.03
CA LEU A 4 8.28 -2.67 13.85
C LEU A 4 8.80 -3.39 12.59
N ILE A 5 8.34 -4.61 12.36
CA ILE A 5 8.69 -5.39 11.17
C ILE A 5 8.18 -4.67 9.90
N GLY A 6 6.95 -4.17 9.91
CA GLY A 6 6.39 -3.40 8.82
C GLY A 6 7.20 -2.14 8.49
N VAL A 7 7.56 -1.36 9.52
CA VAL A 7 8.42 -0.17 9.36
C VAL A 7 9.78 -0.52 8.80
N VAL A 8 10.45 -1.54 9.34
CA VAL A 8 11.79 -1.95 8.89
C VAL A 8 11.76 -2.44 7.44
N LEU A 9 10.77 -3.26 7.08
CA LEU A 9 10.64 -3.75 5.71
C LEU A 9 10.27 -2.64 4.74
N ALA A 10 9.38 -1.70 5.09
CA ALA A 10 9.07 -0.56 4.26
C ALA A 10 10.30 0.32 4.05
N ALA A 11 11.03 0.65 5.12
CA ALA A 11 12.26 1.42 5.03
C ALA A 11 13.31 0.69 4.16
N ALA A 12 13.52 -0.60 4.37
CA ALA A 12 14.43 -1.40 3.56
C ALA A 12 14.01 -1.42 2.08
N THR A 13 12.73 -1.61 1.79
CA THR A 13 12.21 -1.61 0.42
C THR A 13 12.39 -0.26 -0.26
N CYS A 14 11.99 0.83 0.41
CA CYS A 14 12.08 2.18 -0.15
C CYS A 14 13.55 2.65 -0.29
N VAL A 15 14.41 2.38 0.69
CA VAL A 15 15.81 2.80 0.64
C VAL A 15 16.61 1.90 -0.28
N PHE A 16 16.55 0.59 -0.12
CA PHE A 16 17.36 -0.33 -0.91
C PHE A 16 16.89 -0.39 -2.36
N PHE A 17 15.65 -0.80 -2.61
CA PHE A 17 15.15 -0.92 -3.98
C PHE A 17 14.80 0.44 -4.59
N GLY A 18 14.20 1.34 -3.82
CA GLY A 18 13.86 2.67 -4.30
C GLY A 18 15.12 3.47 -4.61
N MET A 19 15.88 3.85 -3.60
CA MET A 19 16.98 4.81 -3.74
C MET A 19 18.29 4.19 -4.24
N LEU A 20 18.76 3.05 -3.68
CA LEU A 20 20.07 2.48 -4.04
C LEU A 20 20.05 1.79 -5.40
N VAL A 21 19.00 1.01 -5.68
CA VAL A 21 18.81 0.39 -7.01
C VAL A 21 18.28 1.43 -8.01
N GLY A 22 17.56 2.45 -7.54
CA GLY A 22 17.07 3.55 -8.35
C GLY A 22 15.66 3.32 -8.92
N PHE A 23 14.90 2.36 -8.39
CA PHE A 23 13.52 2.10 -8.82
C PHE A 23 12.56 3.24 -8.51
N ASP A 24 12.91 4.13 -7.57
CA ASP A 24 12.16 5.36 -7.30
C ASP A 24 12.12 6.33 -8.49
N ARG A 25 13.05 6.19 -9.44
CA ARG A 25 13.06 6.92 -10.71
C ARG A 25 12.03 6.38 -11.70
N GLU A 26 11.66 5.11 -11.54
CA GLU A 26 10.66 4.45 -12.36
C GLU A 26 9.26 4.76 -11.84
N ARG A 27 8.45 5.40 -12.69
CA ARG A 27 7.07 5.78 -12.33
C ARG A 27 6.21 4.60 -11.87
N LEU A 28 6.55 3.39 -12.28
CA LEU A 28 5.79 2.16 -12.03
C LEU A 28 6.05 1.54 -10.65
N PHE A 29 7.18 1.81 -10.00
CA PHE A 29 7.63 1.12 -8.79
C PHE A 29 6.59 1.16 -7.66
N TYR A 30 6.15 2.36 -7.26
CA TYR A 30 5.17 2.52 -6.18
C TYR A 30 3.75 2.06 -6.56
N PRO A 31 3.23 2.35 -7.77
CA PRO A 31 1.95 1.79 -8.20
C PRO A 31 1.88 0.28 -8.16
N MET A 32 2.99 -0.42 -8.46
CA MET A 32 3.06 -1.88 -8.43
C MET A 32 3.11 -2.48 -7.01
N MET A 33 3.26 -1.69 -5.97
CA MET A 33 3.12 -2.16 -4.58
C MET A 33 1.66 -2.38 -4.19
N LEU A 34 0.73 -1.55 -4.70
CA LEU A 34 -0.69 -1.63 -4.35
C LEU A 34 -1.38 -2.96 -4.73
N PRO A 35 -1.16 -3.55 -5.93
CA PRO A 35 -1.81 -4.80 -6.30
C PRO A 35 -1.57 -5.96 -5.31
N PRO A 36 -0.34 -6.35 -4.98
CA PRO A 36 -0.13 -7.41 -4.02
C PRO A 36 -0.69 -7.06 -2.64
N ILE A 37 -0.48 -5.84 -2.16
CA ILE A 37 -0.98 -5.38 -0.86
C ILE A 37 -2.50 -5.55 -0.78
N ALA A 38 -3.24 -4.99 -1.74
CA ALA A 38 -4.70 -5.02 -1.74
C ALA A 38 -5.29 -6.44 -1.97
N THR A 39 -4.58 -7.33 -2.68
CA THR A 39 -5.10 -8.65 -3.01
C THR A 39 -4.85 -9.72 -1.93
N TYR A 40 -3.96 -9.48 -0.97
CA TYR A 40 -3.73 -10.44 0.12
C TYR A 40 -4.98 -10.74 0.94
N TYR A 41 -5.84 -9.75 1.17
CA TYR A 41 -7.10 -9.98 1.90
C TYR A 41 -8.08 -10.90 1.15
N ILE A 42 -8.07 -10.87 -0.18
CA ILE A 42 -8.81 -11.83 -1.01
C ILE A 42 -8.30 -13.25 -0.75
N LEU A 43 -6.97 -13.42 -0.74
CA LEU A 43 -6.35 -14.71 -0.45
C LEU A 43 -6.74 -15.21 0.96
N PHE A 44 -6.70 -14.35 1.96
CA PHE A 44 -7.11 -14.71 3.32
C PHE A 44 -8.59 -15.06 3.41
N ALA A 45 -9.47 -14.34 2.71
CA ALA A 45 -10.90 -14.65 2.66
C ALA A 45 -11.16 -16.04 2.03
N ALA A 46 -10.40 -16.39 0.99
CA ALA A 46 -10.45 -17.71 0.38
C ALA A 46 -9.96 -18.80 1.34
N MET A 47 -8.85 -18.57 2.04
CA MET A 47 -8.32 -19.49 3.06
C MET A 47 -9.26 -19.65 4.25
N GLY A 48 -9.95 -18.59 4.66
CA GLY A 48 -10.96 -18.60 5.72
C GLY A 48 -12.32 -19.15 5.28
N SER A 49 -12.47 -19.57 4.02
CA SER A 49 -13.70 -20.11 3.43
C SER A 49 -14.93 -19.19 3.61
N SER A 50 -14.74 -17.88 3.61
CA SER A 50 -15.78 -16.87 3.76
C SER A 50 -16.15 -16.25 2.42
N THR A 51 -17.24 -16.65 1.82
CA THR A 51 -17.75 -16.08 0.57
C THR A 51 -18.11 -14.60 0.71
N GLN A 52 -18.66 -14.21 1.87
CA GLN A 52 -18.98 -12.82 2.15
C GLN A 52 -17.72 -11.96 2.20
N ALA A 53 -16.71 -12.37 2.97
CA ALA A 53 -15.42 -11.67 3.02
C ALA A 53 -14.78 -11.62 1.63
N LEU A 54 -14.78 -12.74 0.89
CA LEU A 54 -14.21 -12.79 -0.46
C LEU A 54 -14.84 -11.75 -1.39
N THR A 55 -16.17 -11.59 -1.35
CA THR A 55 -16.86 -10.60 -2.18
C THR A 55 -16.48 -9.17 -1.79
N ILE A 56 -16.53 -8.85 -0.50
CA ILE A 56 -16.24 -7.50 -0.01
C ILE A 56 -14.77 -7.14 -0.26
N GLU A 57 -13.84 -8.04 0.06
CA GLU A 57 -12.41 -7.83 -0.17
C GLU A 57 -12.08 -7.64 -1.65
N SER A 58 -12.75 -8.38 -2.52
CA SER A 58 -12.57 -8.22 -3.98
C SER A 58 -13.03 -6.85 -4.46
N LEU A 59 -14.14 -6.32 -3.91
CA LEU A 59 -14.60 -4.96 -4.23
C LEU A 59 -13.62 -3.91 -3.74
N VAL A 60 -13.15 -4.02 -2.50
CA VAL A 60 -12.17 -3.09 -1.91
C VAL A 60 -10.85 -3.13 -2.70
N ALA A 61 -10.33 -4.33 -2.98
CA ALA A 61 -9.12 -4.49 -3.78
C ALA A 61 -9.26 -3.87 -5.17
N SER A 62 -10.42 -4.04 -5.82
CA SER A 62 -10.70 -3.44 -7.13
C SER A 62 -10.58 -1.92 -7.11
N ILE A 63 -11.05 -1.26 -6.04
CA ILE A 63 -10.92 0.19 -5.88
C ILE A 63 -9.44 0.59 -5.82
N PHE A 64 -8.63 -0.07 -4.99
CA PHE A 64 -7.20 0.22 -4.90
C PHE A 64 -6.45 -0.07 -6.20
N LEU A 65 -6.81 -1.13 -6.93
CA LEU A 65 -6.24 -1.42 -8.25
C LEU A 65 -6.56 -0.33 -9.27
N ILE A 66 -7.80 0.15 -9.30
CA ILE A 66 -8.21 1.26 -10.17
C ILE A 66 -7.39 2.51 -9.83
N VAL A 67 -7.27 2.84 -8.54
CA VAL A 67 -6.49 4.01 -8.10
C VAL A 67 -5.01 3.84 -8.44
N ALA A 68 -4.44 2.63 -8.34
CA ALA A 68 -3.06 2.36 -8.75
C ALA A 68 -2.85 2.67 -10.24
N VAL A 69 -3.77 2.19 -11.11
CA VAL A 69 -3.70 2.43 -12.56
C VAL A 69 -3.89 3.90 -12.91
N VAL A 70 -4.90 4.55 -12.32
CA VAL A 70 -5.17 5.98 -12.55
C VAL A 70 -4.01 6.83 -12.04
N GLY A 71 -3.50 6.53 -10.86
CA GLY A 71 -2.36 7.22 -10.27
C GLY A 71 -1.09 7.07 -11.11
N PHE A 72 -0.82 5.85 -11.59
CA PHE A 72 0.29 5.61 -12.52
C PHE A 72 0.18 6.47 -13.79
N LYS A 73 -1.01 6.52 -14.38
CA LYS A 73 -1.22 7.24 -15.65
C LYS A 73 -1.25 8.76 -15.48
N LYS A 74 -1.85 9.25 -14.38
CA LYS A 74 -2.16 10.68 -14.23
C LYS A 74 -1.31 11.37 -13.17
N ASN A 75 -1.31 10.86 -11.93
CA ASN A 75 -0.72 11.58 -10.80
C ASN A 75 -0.30 10.64 -9.68
N LEU A 76 0.99 10.53 -9.43
CA LEU A 76 1.56 9.68 -8.37
C LEU A 76 1.15 10.10 -6.95
N TRP A 77 0.65 11.31 -6.72
CA TRP A 77 0.06 11.70 -5.45
C TRP A 77 -1.16 10.84 -5.09
N LEU A 78 -1.92 10.38 -6.10
CA LEU A 78 -3.01 9.42 -5.89
C LEU A 78 -2.48 8.07 -5.38
N VAL A 79 -1.31 7.64 -5.87
CA VAL A 79 -0.67 6.40 -5.40
C VAL A 79 -0.19 6.57 -3.96
N ALA A 80 0.44 7.71 -3.62
CA ALA A 80 0.87 8.01 -2.26
C ALA A 80 -0.32 8.01 -1.29
N ALA A 81 -1.41 8.67 -1.68
CA ALA A 81 -2.65 8.70 -0.90
C ALA A 81 -3.29 7.30 -0.78
N ALA A 82 -3.25 6.49 -1.84
CA ALA A 82 -3.80 5.14 -1.82
C ALA A 82 -2.99 4.19 -0.94
N LEU A 83 -1.64 4.26 -0.97
CA LEU A 83 -0.78 3.49 -0.06
C LEU A 83 -1.07 3.86 1.39
N ALA A 84 -1.00 5.15 1.73
CA ALA A 84 -1.30 5.59 3.10
C ALA A 84 -2.74 5.28 3.51
N GLY A 85 -3.70 5.44 2.59
CA GLY A 85 -5.11 5.13 2.80
C GLY A 85 -5.37 3.64 3.00
N HIS A 86 -4.63 2.76 2.29
CA HIS A 86 -4.72 1.33 2.51
C HIS A 86 -4.21 0.96 3.91
N GLY A 87 -3.10 1.55 4.36
CA GLY A 87 -2.62 1.33 5.72
C GLY A 87 -3.61 1.81 6.80
N VAL A 88 -4.32 2.93 6.57
CA VAL A 88 -5.42 3.35 7.46
C VAL A 88 -6.58 2.36 7.42
N PHE A 89 -6.94 1.85 6.24
CA PHE A 89 -7.94 0.80 6.09
C PHE A 89 -7.54 -0.47 6.87
N ASP A 90 -6.28 -0.90 6.81
CA ASP A 90 -5.78 -2.05 7.56
C ASP A 90 -5.98 -1.90 9.07
N PHE A 91 -5.74 -0.71 9.61
CA PHE A 91 -5.94 -0.44 11.02
C PHE A 91 -7.40 -0.68 11.46
N PHE A 92 -8.36 -0.28 10.61
CA PHE A 92 -9.79 -0.45 10.88
C PHE A 92 -10.38 -1.73 10.28
N HIS A 93 -9.61 -2.52 9.55
CA HIS A 93 -10.07 -3.68 8.79
C HIS A 93 -10.95 -4.62 9.63
N HIS A 94 -10.50 -5.00 10.83
CA HIS A 94 -11.20 -5.92 11.72
C HIS A 94 -12.58 -5.40 12.21
N LEU A 95 -12.80 -4.09 12.16
CA LEU A 95 -14.08 -3.46 12.49
C LEU A 95 -15.03 -3.40 11.29
N LEU A 96 -14.47 -3.38 10.09
CA LEU A 96 -15.21 -3.19 8.83
C LEU A 96 -15.58 -4.51 8.17
N ILE A 97 -14.68 -5.49 8.20
CA ILE A 97 -14.82 -6.75 7.46
C ILE A 97 -14.48 -7.94 8.36
N GLN A 98 -15.41 -8.87 8.46
CA GLN A 98 -15.19 -10.14 9.18
C GLN A 98 -14.52 -11.14 8.23
N ASN A 99 -13.20 -11.17 8.25
CA ASN A 99 -12.40 -12.08 7.43
C ASN A 99 -11.61 -13.05 8.32
N PRO A 100 -12.13 -14.29 8.51
CA PRO A 100 -11.55 -15.24 9.45
C PRO A 100 -10.18 -15.80 9.04
N GLY A 101 -9.78 -15.60 7.81
CA GLY A 101 -8.47 -16.03 7.31
C GLY A 101 -7.33 -15.05 7.59
N VAL A 102 -7.63 -13.82 8.04
CA VAL A 102 -6.61 -12.79 8.29
C VAL A 102 -5.86 -13.09 9.60
N PRO A 103 -4.52 -13.27 9.55
CA PRO A 103 -3.71 -13.40 10.75
C PRO A 103 -3.81 -12.13 11.63
N VAL A 104 -3.86 -12.28 12.94
CA VAL A 104 -4.04 -11.16 13.89
C VAL A 104 -2.96 -10.08 13.74
N TRP A 105 -1.74 -10.46 13.42
CA TRP A 105 -0.59 -9.54 13.24
C TRP A 105 -0.57 -8.84 11.87
N TRP A 106 -1.31 -9.34 10.87
CA TRP A 106 -1.22 -8.86 9.50
C TRP A 106 -1.66 -7.40 9.33
N PRO A 107 -2.82 -6.96 9.87
CA PRO A 107 -3.25 -5.57 9.71
C PRO A 107 -2.26 -4.55 10.28
N GLY A 108 -1.67 -4.85 11.44
CA GLY A 108 -0.67 -3.98 12.05
C GLY A 108 0.64 -3.88 11.25
N PHE A 109 1.07 -5.01 10.68
CA PHE A 109 2.20 -5.07 9.78
C PHE A 109 1.96 -4.25 8.50
N CYS A 110 0.84 -4.49 7.80
CA CYS A 110 0.50 -3.77 6.57
C CYS A 110 0.28 -2.28 6.82
N MET A 111 -0.46 -1.92 7.87
CA MET A 111 -0.66 -0.52 8.23
C MET A 111 0.68 0.26 8.30
N SER A 112 1.65 -0.27 9.03
CA SER A 112 2.93 0.42 9.21
C SER A 112 3.76 0.43 7.92
N PHE A 113 3.73 -0.65 7.14
CA PHE A 113 4.40 -0.72 5.85
C PHE A 113 3.81 0.28 4.85
N ASP A 114 2.50 0.28 4.68
CA ASP A 114 1.80 1.04 3.65
C ASP A 114 1.82 2.54 3.94
N VAL A 115 1.60 2.93 5.21
CA VAL A 115 1.70 4.34 5.61
C VAL A 115 3.12 4.86 5.38
N LEU A 116 4.15 4.10 5.76
CA LEU A 116 5.53 4.53 5.56
C LEU A 116 5.88 4.63 4.07
N ALA A 117 5.49 3.65 3.25
CA ALA A 117 5.70 3.68 1.80
C ALA A 117 4.98 4.86 1.14
N GLY A 118 3.73 5.12 1.53
CA GLY A 118 2.96 6.27 1.05
C GLY A 118 3.58 7.62 1.43
N CYS A 119 4.00 7.76 2.69
CA CYS A 119 4.71 8.96 3.16
C CYS A 119 6.05 9.15 2.43
N PHE A 120 6.80 8.08 2.22
CA PHE A 120 8.07 8.13 1.50
C PHE A 120 7.88 8.61 0.06
N LEU A 121 6.90 8.06 -0.66
CA LEU A 121 6.54 8.53 -2.00
C LEU A 121 6.12 10.01 -1.98
N ALA A 122 5.28 10.42 -1.03
CA ALA A 122 4.87 11.82 -0.90
C ALA A 122 6.07 12.76 -0.70
N LEU A 123 7.04 12.38 0.13
CA LEU A 123 8.27 13.14 0.33
C LEU A 123 9.10 13.24 -0.95
N LEU A 124 9.24 12.17 -1.71
CA LEU A 124 9.94 12.18 -3.00
C LEU A 124 9.26 13.13 -4.01
N LEU A 125 7.94 13.09 -4.09
CA LEU A 125 7.17 13.95 -4.99
C LEU A 125 7.27 15.43 -4.58
N ALA A 126 7.21 15.71 -3.28
CA ALA A 126 7.37 17.07 -2.76
C ALA A 126 8.76 17.65 -3.05
N ARG A 127 9.82 16.85 -2.90
CA ARG A 127 11.19 17.27 -3.22
C ARG A 127 11.35 17.55 -4.72
N ARG A 128 10.80 16.71 -5.60
CA ARG A 128 10.86 16.92 -7.06
C ARG A 128 10.12 18.20 -7.47
N SER A 129 8.93 18.43 -6.95
CA SER A 129 8.16 19.66 -7.26
C SER A 129 8.80 20.93 -6.71
N GLY A 130 9.51 20.85 -5.59
CA GLY A 130 10.29 21.96 -5.04
C GLY A 130 11.47 22.34 -5.92
N PHE A 131 12.16 21.34 -6.48
CA PHE A 131 13.30 21.56 -7.40
C PHE A 131 12.86 22.20 -8.72
N GLU A 132 11.75 21.72 -9.30
CA GLU A 132 11.19 22.29 -10.55
C GLU A 132 10.73 23.74 -10.41
N ARG A 133 10.32 24.16 -9.21
CA ARG A 133 9.94 25.58 -8.94
C ARG A 133 11.11 26.48 -8.66
N ALA A 134 12.27 25.91 -8.33
CA ALA A 134 13.49 26.67 -8.03
C ALA A 134 14.38 26.93 -9.25
N LEU A 135 14.06 26.30 -10.39
CA LEU A 135 14.70 26.52 -11.71
C LEU A 135 13.89 27.53 -12.55
#